data_e4a4b7448af0d2ba917f2861f2b58051
#
_entry.id   e4a4b7448af0d2ba917f2861f2b58051
#
_cell.length_a   1.000
_cell.length_b   1.000
_cell.length_c   1.000
_cell.angle_alpha   90.00
_cell.angle_beta   90.00
_cell.angle_gamma   90.00
#
_symmetry.space_group_name_H-M   'P 1'
#
loop_
_entity.id
_entity.type
_entity.pdbx_description
1 polymer ?
#
loop_
_entity_poly.entity_id
_entity_poly.type
_entity_poly.pdbx_seq_one_letter_code
_entity_poly.pdbx_strand_id
1 'polypeptide(L)'
;MKRYIGTKMVKAEPAHRYWLEDGKTVIVAHDEDKPQIVAKATACDDGYRVVYPDGYESWSPKAAFEEAYRETKCMTFGLAIEAMKKGYRVARYGWNGKGIYLELQIPDEHSKMTLPYIYIVTNGLITDNPHAPKGAVPWLASQTDMLSDDWYVVE
;
A
#
# COMPACT_ATOMS: atom_id res chain seq x y z
N MET A 1 -15.61 15.78 19.83
CA MET A 1 -14.88 14.63 19.26
C MET A 1 -13.58 15.11 18.61
N LYS A 2 -12.47 14.37 18.74
CA LYS A 2 -11.20 14.65 18.05
C LYS A 2 -11.24 14.00 16.67
N ARG A 3 -10.54 14.59 15.69
CA ARG A 3 -10.34 14.00 14.35
C ARG A 3 -9.04 13.21 14.34
N TYR A 4 -9.03 12.12 13.58
CA TYR A 4 -7.87 11.27 13.40
C TYR A 4 -7.69 11.00 11.89
N ILE A 5 -6.44 10.92 11.44
CA ILE A 5 -6.05 10.37 10.17
C ILE A 5 -5.13 9.18 10.46
N GLY A 6 -5.32 8.07 9.77
CA GLY A 6 -4.56 6.85 10.04
C GLY A 6 -3.94 6.29 8.79
N THR A 7 -2.81 5.60 8.97
CA THR A 7 -2.13 4.85 7.94
C THR A 7 -1.87 3.44 8.45
N LYS A 8 -2.55 2.44 7.87
CA LYS A 8 -2.31 1.02 8.14
C LYS A 8 -2.05 0.29 6.82
N MET A 9 -1.14 -0.68 6.85
CA MET A 9 -1.08 -1.68 5.80
C MET A 9 -1.98 -2.85 6.19
N VAL A 10 -2.86 -3.23 5.29
CA VAL A 10 -3.79 -4.35 5.45
C VAL A 10 -3.74 -5.21 4.20
N LYS A 11 -4.16 -6.46 4.31
CA LYS A 11 -4.53 -7.27 3.15
C LYS A 11 -6.03 -7.13 2.97
N ALA A 12 -6.50 -6.98 1.75
CA ALA A 12 -7.92 -6.91 1.49
C ALA A 12 -8.25 -7.53 0.13
N GLU A 13 -9.44 -8.06 0.02
CA GLU A 13 -9.99 -8.59 -1.23
C GLU A 13 -11.46 -8.19 -1.36
N PRO A 14 -11.96 -7.97 -2.59
CA PRO A 14 -13.38 -7.73 -2.81
C PRO A 14 -14.22 -8.87 -2.25
N ALA A 15 -15.30 -8.52 -1.53
CA ALA A 15 -16.15 -9.50 -0.87
C ALA A 15 -17.58 -8.98 -0.73
N HIS A 16 -18.54 -9.90 -0.71
CA HIS A 16 -19.90 -9.63 -0.32
C HIS A 16 -20.12 -9.95 1.17
N ARG A 17 -20.90 -9.12 1.85
CA ARG A 17 -21.47 -9.45 3.15
C ARG A 17 -22.93 -9.83 2.97
N TYR A 18 -23.27 -11.06 3.32
CA TYR A 18 -24.62 -11.59 3.27
C TYR A 18 -25.25 -11.59 4.66
N TRP A 19 -26.51 -11.20 4.76
CA TRP A 19 -27.38 -11.44 5.92
C TRP A 19 -28.22 -12.67 5.65
N LEU A 20 -28.22 -13.62 6.58
CA LEU A 20 -28.92 -14.85 6.46
C LEU A 20 -30.26 -14.80 7.22
N GLU A 21 -31.21 -15.70 6.86
CA GLU A 21 -32.51 -15.80 7.51
C GLU A 21 -32.44 -16.04 9.03
N ASP A 22 -31.35 -16.65 9.52
CA ASP A 22 -31.12 -16.92 10.96
C ASP A 22 -30.50 -15.69 11.69
N GLY A 23 -30.41 -14.54 11.04
CA GLY A 23 -29.86 -13.29 11.57
C GLY A 23 -28.33 -13.22 11.61
N LYS A 24 -27.63 -14.24 11.12
CA LYS A 24 -26.16 -14.21 11.01
C LYS A 24 -25.69 -13.45 9.78
N THR A 25 -24.46 -12.96 9.84
CA THR A 25 -23.77 -12.38 8.69
C THR A 25 -22.59 -13.25 8.29
N VAL A 26 -22.36 -13.38 6.98
CA VAL A 26 -21.24 -14.12 6.40
C VAL A 26 -20.55 -13.25 5.36
N ILE A 27 -19.22 -13.20 5.40
CA ILE A 27 -18.40 -12.52 4.40
C ILE A 27 -17.89 -13.60 3.42
N VAL A 28 -18.10 -13.38 2.13
CA VAL A 28 -17.69 -14.29 1.05
C VAL A 28 -16.88 -13.49 0.05
N ALA A 29 -15.66 -13.89 -0.22
CA ALA A 29 -14.83 -13.27 -1.27
C ALA A 29 -15.49 -13.45 -2.65
N HIS A 30 -15.26 -12.49 -3.56
CA HIS A 30 -15.90 -12.53 -4.88
C HIS A 30 -15.50 -13.73 -5.74
N ASP A 31 -14.32 -14.29 -5.51
CA ASP A 31 -13.81 -15.47 -6.18
C ASP A 31 -14.22 -16.79 -5.53
N GLU A 32 -14.91 -16.73 -4.39
CA GLU A 32 -15.45 -17.89 -3.69
C GLU A 32 -16.89 -18.18 -4.13
N ASP A 33 -17.15 -19.37 -4.69
CA ASP A 33 -18.48 -19.83 -5.02
C ASP A 33 -19.13 -20.53 -3.82
N LYS A 34 -20.15 -19.88 -3.23
CA LYS A 34 -20.90 -20.39 -2.07
C LYS A 34 -22.42 -20.30 -2.31
N PRO A 35 -22.97 -21.07 -3.27
CA PRO A 35 -24.38 -20.98 -3.65
C PRO A 35 -25.34 -21.26 -2.49
N GLN A 36 -24.94 -22.08 -1.51
CA GLN A 36 -25.79 -22.38 -0.33
C GLN A 36 -25.94 -21.14 0.58
N ILE A 37 -24.95 -20.23 0.62
CA ILE A 37 -25.04 -18.97 1.37
C ILE A 37 -25.95 -18.01 0.63
N VAL A 38 -25.74 -17.85 -0.67
CA VAL A 38 -26.55 -16.97 -1.53
C VAL A 38 -28.03 -17.38 -1.48
N ALA A 39 -28.34 -18.67 -1.50
CA ALA A 39 -29.70 -19.18 -1.44
C ALA A 39 -30.43 -18.89 -0.12
N LYS A 40 -29.73 -18.65 0.98
CA LYS A 40 -30.27 -18.33 2.32
C LYS A 40 -30.14 -16.84 2.67
N ALA A 41 -29.63 -16.04 1.76
CA ALA A 41 -29.40 -14.62 2.01
C ALA A 41 -30.68 -13.80 1.85
N THR A 42 -30.97 -12.94 2.81
CA THR A 42 -32.05 -11.95 2.77
C THR A 42 -31.60 -10.59 2.26
N ALA A 43 -30.32 -10.29 2.36
CA ALA A 43 -29.69 -9.10 1.84
C ALA A 43 -28.18 -9.32 1.56
N CYS A 44 -27.60 -8.47 0.73
CA CYS A 44 -26.20 -8.50 0.36
C CYS A 44 -25.65 -7.08 0.18
N ASP A 45 -24.47 -6.80 0.73
CA ASP A 45 -23.71 -5.57 0.49
C ASP A 45 -22.37 -5.91 -0.15
N ASP A 46 -21.94 -5.02 -1.08
CA ASP A 46 -20.63 -5.09 -1.71
C ASP A 46 -19.58 -4.33 -0.88
N GLY A 47 -18.39 -4.89 -0.76
CA GLY A 47 -17.31 -4.32 0.02
C GLY A 47 -16.02 -5.13 -0.05
N TYR A 48 -15.28 -5.10 1.06
CA TYR A 48 -13.99 -5.77 1.17
C TYR A 48 -13.89 -6.58 2.46
N ARG A 49 -13.36 -7.81 2.35
CA ARG A 49 -12.80 -8.53 3.50
C ARG A 49 -11.42 -7.94 3.76
N VAL A 50 -11.19 -7.45 4.98
CA VAL A 50 -9.96 -6.79 5.40
C VAL A 50 -9.29 -7.62 6.47
N VAL A 51 -8.03 -7.98 6.24
CA VAL A 51 -7.20 -8.74 7.19
C VAL A 51 -6.08 -7.83 7.70
N TYR A 52 -6.06 -7.61 9.00
CA TYR A 52 -5.07 -6.79 9.69
C TYR A 52 -3.79 -7.58 9.99
N PRO A 53 -2.64 -6.90 10.27
CA PRO A 53 -1.38 -7.57 10.55
C PRO A 53 -1.40 -8.53 11.75
N ASP A 54 -2.30 -8.31 12.70
CA ASP A 54 -2.52 -9.16 13.88
C ASP A 54 -3.43 -10.37 13.60
N GLY A 55 -3.89 -10.52 12.35
CA GLY A 55 -4.81 -11.58 11.94
C GLY A 55 -6.28 -11.29 12.18
N TYR A 56 -6.63 -10.13 12.75
CA TYR A 56 -8.03 -9.73 12.88
C TYR A 56 -8.64 -9.51 11.50
N GLU A 57 -9.84 -10.05 11.28
CA GLU A 57 -10.61 -9.89 10.05
C GLU A 57 -11.84 -9.01 10.28
N SER A 58 -12.10 -8.14 9.32
CA SER A 58 -13.31 -7.32 9.31
C SER A 58 -13.85 -7.15 7.90
N TRP A 59 -15.06 -6.64 7.78
CA TRP A 59 -15.65 -6.22 6.53
C TRP A 59 -15.78 -4.70 6.50
N SER A 60 -15.50 -4.10 5.34
CA SER A 60 -15.66 -2.68 5.10
C SER A 60 -16.54 -2.45 3.89
N PRO A 61 -17.53 -1.51 3.94
CA PRO A 61 -18.27 -1.09 2.76
C PRO A 61 -17.32 -0.60 1.67
N LYS A 62 -17.64 -0.88 0.39
CA LYS A 62 -16.81 -0.54 -0.75
C LYS A 62 -16.36 0.92 -0.76
N ALA A 63 -17.31 1.86 -0.70
CA ALA A 63 -17.00 3.29 -0.74
C ALA A 63 -16.08 3.73 0.41
N ALA A 64 -16.33 3.26 1.64
CA ALA A 64 -15.52 3.58 2.81
C ALA A 64 -14.10 3.00 2.71
N PHE A 65 -13.96 1.80 2.15
CA PHE A 65 -12.65 1.19 1.95
C PHE A 65 -11.85 1.93 0.87
N GLU A 66 -12.45 2.18 -0.29
CA GLU A 66 -11.80 2.85 -1.43
C GLU A 66 -11.45 4.33 -1.14
N GLU A 67 -12.18 4.99 -0.23
CA GLU A 67 -11.82 6.31 0.28
C GLU A 67 -10.57 6.27 1.16
N ALA A 68 -10.46 5.25 2.04
CA ALA A 68 -9.44 5.17 3.08
C ALA A 68 -8.14 4.50 2.61
N TYR A 69 -8.21 3.58 1.65
CA TYR A 69 -7.07 2.75 1.23
C TYR A 69 -6.76 2.92 -0.25
N ARG A 70 -5.49 2.72 -0.57
CA ARG A 70 -4.98 2.61 -1.95
C ARG A 70 -4.16 1.35 -2.06
N GLU A 71 -4.21 0.70 -3.21
CA GLU A 71 -3.30 -0.41 -3.50
C GLU A 71 -1.85 0.04 -3.40
N THR A 72 -0.99 -0.86 -2.91
CA THR A 72 0.46 -0.62 -2.81
C THR A 72 1.15 -0.43 -4.18
N LYS A 73 0.40 -0.58 -5.26
CA LYS A 73 0.83 -0.32 -6.65
C LYS A 73 0.40 1.06 -7.19
N CYS A 74 -0.43 1.81 -6.46
CA CYS A 74 -0.98 3.10 -6.89
C CYS A 74 -1.10 4.06 -5.70
N MET A 75 0.03 4.31 -5.02
CA MET A 75 0.07 5.14 -3.83
C MET A 75 0.35 6.60 -4.17
N THR A 76 -0.15 7.51 -3.32
CA THR A 76 0.33 8.89 -3.27
C THR A 76 1.70 8.96 -2.61
N PHE A 77 2.44 10.07 -2.79
CA PHE A 77 3.73 10.28 -2.14
C PHE A 77 3.65 10.22 -0.60
N GLY A 78 2.56 10.73 -0.01
CA GLY A 78 2.33 10.62 1.43
C GLY A 78 2.25 9.17 1.91
N LEU A 79 1.57 8.30 1.17
CA LEU A 79 1.52 6.87 1.47
C LEU A 79 2.86 6.16 1.22
N ALA A 80 3.62 6.59 0.20
CA ALA A 80 4.97 6.09 -0.06
C ALA A 80 5.92 6.41 1.11
N ILE A 81 5.84 7.61 1.69
CA ILE A 81 6.59 7.97 2.91
C ILE A 81 6.21 7.05 4.08
N GLU A 82 4.92 6.81 4.29
CA GLU A 82 4.47 5.92 5.37
C GLU A 82 4.89 4.45 5.13
N ALA A 83 4.95 4.01 3.88
CA ALA A 83 5.52 2.70 3.53
C ALA A 83 7.01 2.63 3.86
N MET A 84 7.80 3.66 3.49
CA MET A 84 9.23 3.73 3.83
C MET A 84 9.48 3.74 5.34
N LYS A 85 8.65 4.43 6.14
CA LYS A 85 8.73 4.40 7.61
C LYS A 85 8.48 3.00 8.20
N LYS A 86 7.82 2.13 7.46
CA LYS A 86 7.60 0.72 7.80
C LYS A 86 8.69 -0.21 7.25
N GLY A 87 9.74 0.34 6.61
CA GLY A 87 10.87 -0.40 6.06
C GLY A 87 10.67 -0.92 4.63
N TYR A 88 9.63 -0.49 3.93
CA TYR A 88 9.42 -0.86 2.54
C TYR A 88 10.23 0.03 1.60
N ARG A 89 10.64 -0.54 0.48
CA ARG A 89 11.20 0.18 -0.67
C ARG A 89 10.08 0.70 -1.54
N VAL A 90 10.25 1.90 -2.09
CA VAL A 90 9.24 2.48 -2.98
C VAL A 90 9.87 3.04 -4.25
N ALA A 91 9.10 3.02 -5.32
CA ALA A 91 9.49 3.61 -6.60
C ALA A 91 8.26 4.18 -7.31
N ARG A 92 8.47 4.85 -8.44
CA ARG A 92 7.40 5.37 -9.29
C ARG A 92 7.37 4.69 -10.66
N TYR A 93 6.18 4.40 -11.15
CA TYR A 93 6.00 3.93 -12.53
C TYR A 93 6.41 5.00 -13.54
N GLY A 94 6.19 6.27 -13.25
CA GLY A 94 6.54 7.40 -14.11
C GLY A 94 8.03 7.71 -14.21
N TRP A 95 8.89 7.08 -13.43
CA TRP A 95 10.33 7.28 -13.56
C TRP A 95 10.89 6.61 -14.82
N ASN A 96 11.77 7.33 -15.53
CA ASN A 96 12.47 6.81 -16.70
C ASN A 96 13.49 5.73 -16.34
N GLY A 97 14.13 5.83 -15.18
CA GLY A 97 15.06 4.82 -14.66
C GLY A 97 14.31 3.66 -14.02
N LYS A 98 14.33 2.48 -14.62
CA LYS A 98 13.78 1.25 -14.03
C LYS A 98 14.81 0.55 -13.16
N GLY A 99 14.34 -0.16 -12.13
CA GLY A 99 15.19 -0.87 -11.17
C GLY A 99 15.84 0.04 -10.11
N ILE A 100 15.37 1.28 -9.98
CA ILE A 100 15.75 2.23 -8.93
C ILE A 100 14.62 2.35 -7.91
N TYR A 101 14.97 2.65 -6.68
CA TYR A 101 13.99 2.79 -5.59
C TYR A 101 14.48 3.73 -4.51
N LEU A 102 13.57 4.15 -3.64
CA LEU A 102 13.86 4.93 -2.44
C LEU A 102 13.76 4.06 -1.19
N GLU A 103 14.60 4.41 -0.23
CA GLU A 103 14.56 3.91 1.14
C GLU A 103 14.66 5.07 2.14
N LEU A 104 14.20 4.83 3.36
CA LEU A 104 14.39 5.72 4.48
C LEU A 104 15.61 5.25 5.31
N GLN A 105 16.63 6.08 5.42
CA GLN A 105 17.73 5.85 6.35
C GLN A 105 17.32 6.33 7.74
N ILE A 106 17.32 5.44 8.70
CA ILE A 106 17.28 5.76 10.12
C ILE A 106 18.73 5.77 10.62
N PRO A 107 19.24 6.90 11.15
CA PRO A 107 20.60 6.96 11.64
C PRO A 107 20.84 6.02 12.83
N ASP A 108 22.02 5.44 12.87
CA ASP A 108 22.56 4.61 13.94
C ASP A 108 23.89 5.16 14.45
N GLU A 109 24.58 4.45 15.34
CA GLU A 109 25.87 4.84 15.93
C GLU A 109 27.02 4.98 14.91
N HIS A 110 26.88 4.39 13.72
CA HIS A 110 27.86 4.44 12.63
C HIS A 110 27.52 5.49 11.56
N SER A 111 26.32 6.06 11.63
CA SER A 111 25.84 7.04 10.65
C SER A 111 26.50 8.38 10.82
N LYS A 112 26.92 9.02 9.72
CA LYS A 112 27.38 10.42 9.74
C LYS A 112 26.22 11.41 9.87
N MET A 113 25.07 11.09 9.27
CA MET A 113 23.86 11.88 9.37
C MET A 113 23.16 11.58 10.70
N THR A 114 22.69 12.59 11.39
CA THR A 114 22.07 12.48 12.71
C THR A 114 20.53 12.50 12.68
N LEU A 115 19.95 12.80 11.53
CA LEU A 115 18.50 12.80 11.30
C LEU A 115 18.13 11.84 10.18
N PRO A 116 16.91 11.24 10.21
CA PRO A 116 16.43 10.40 9.12
C PRO A 116 16.39 11.16 7.79
N TYR A 117 16.71 10.47 6.70
CA TYR A 117 16.63 11.03 5.35
C TYR A 117 16.27 9.96 4.33
N ILE A 118 15.65 10.40 3.24
CA ILE A 118 15.31 9.54 2.11
C ILE A 118 16.52 9.52 1.15
N TYR A 119 16.87 8.34 0.67
CA TYR A 119 17.92 8.17 -0.35
C TYR A 119 17.42 7.31 -1.50
N ILE A 120 18.04 7.52 -2.67
CA ILE A 120 17.77 6.73 -3.87
C ILE A 120 18.86 5.69 -4.06
N VAL A 121 18.45 4.46 -4.37
CA VAL A 121 19.34 3.36 -4.72
C VAL A 121 19.26 3.12 -6.21
N THR A 122 20.37 3.24 -6.91
CA THR A 122 20.45 3.06 -8.37
C THR A 122 21.24 1.83 -8.78
N ASN A 123 21.58 0.94 -7.85
CA ASN A 123 22.36 -0.28 -8.13
C ASN A 123 21.68 -1.19 -9.16
N GLY A 124 20.34 -1.26 -9.14
CA GLY A 124 19.53 -2.03 -10.06
C GLY A 124 19.14 -1.30 -11.36
N LEU A 125 19.69 -0.09 -11.61
CA LEU A 125 19.32 0.71 -12.77
C LEU A 125 19.50 -0.07 -14.08
N ILE A 126 18.40 -0.19 -14.81
CA ILE A 126 18.36 -0.79 -16.14
C ILE A 126 18.62 0.34 -17.14
N THR A 127 19.74 0.29 -17.85
CA THR A 127 20.18 1.32 -18.79
C THR A 127 21.17 0.75 -19.78
N ASP A 128 21.17 1.28 -20.99
CA ASP A 128 22.15 0.97 -22.05
C ASP A 128 23.47 1.75 -21.89
N ASN A 129 23.53 2.69 -20.93
CA ASN A 129 24.75 3.43 -20.65
C ASN A 129 25.65 2.64 -19.67
N PRO A 130 26.79 2.07 -20.12
CA PRO A 130 27.69 1.30 -19.26
C PRO A 130 28.39 2.16 -18.20
N HIS A 131 28.39 3.47 -18.36
CA HIS A 131 29.00 4.43 -17.45
C HIS A 131 27.98 5.09 -16.50
N ALA A 132 26.73 4.66 -16.51
CA ALA A 132 25.72 5.18 -15.59
C ALA A 132 26.15 4.92 -14.14
N PRO A 133 26.23 5.94 -13.28
CA PRO A 133 26.63 5.76 -11.90
C PRO A 133 25.61 4.91 -11.16
N LYS A 134 26.08 3.89 -10.46
CA LYS A 134 25.27 3.01 -9.61
C LYS A 134 25.71 3.15 -8.16
N GLY A 135 24.75 3.35 -7.26
CA GLY A 135 25.05 3.57 -5.86
C GLY A 135 23.82 4.03 -5.08
N ALA A 136 24.07 4.64 -3.93
CA ALA A 136 23.05 5.22 -3.08
C ALA A 136 23.44 6.66 -2.73
N VAL A 137 22.51 7.60 -2.91
CA VAL A 137 22.73 9.02 -2.60
C VAL A 137 21.47 9.63 -1.96
N PRO A 138 21.60 10.67 -1.11
CA PRO A 138 20.44 11.40 -0.63
C PRO A 138 19.56 11.87 -1.79
N TRP A 139 18.23 11.80 -1.60
CA TRP A 139 17.27 12.13 -2.62
C TRP A 139 16.38 13.29 -2.20
N LEU A 140 16.05 14.15 -3.15
CA LEU A 140 15.13 15.27 -2.97
C LEU A 140 13.93 15.10 -3.92
N ALA A 141 12.71 15.17 -3.35
CA ALA A 141 11.49 15.08 -4.14
C ALA A 141 11.29 16.30 -5.02
N SER A 142 11.00 16.09 -6.30
CA SER A 142 10.48 17.13 -7.18
C SER A 142 9.00 17.38 -6.91
N GLN A 143 8.46 18.49 -7.42
CA GLN A 143 7.00 18.74 -7.38
C GLN A 143 6.23 17.61 -8.06
N THR A 144 6.72 17.11 -9.19
CA THR A 144 6.12 15.98 -9.91
C THR A 144 6.11 14.72 -9.04
N ASP A 145 7.17 14.45 -8.28
CA ASP A 145 7.21 13.28 -7.38
C ASP A 145 6.20 13.42 -6.25
N MET A 146 6.12 14.61 -5.64
CA MET A 146 5.21 14.85 -4.50
C MET A 146 3.74 14.80 -4.88
N LEU A 147 3.38 15.19 -6.11
CA LEU A 147 1.99 15.29 -6.58
C LEU A 147 1.53 14.07 -7.38
N SER A 148 2.39 13.08 -7.57
CA SER A 148 2.04 11.85 -8.29
C SER A 148 1.37 10.83 -7.39
N ASP A 149 0.55 9.99 -8.00
CA ASP A 149 -0.20 8.90 -7.40
C ASP A 149 0.16 7.52 -7.99
N ASP A 150 1.32 7.44 -8.64
CA ASP A 150 1.89 6.25 -9.29
C ASP A 150 3.01 5.58 -8.49
N TRP A 151 3.08 5.87 -7.19
CA TRP A 151 4.05 5.25 -6.30
C TRP A 151 3.67 3.79 -6.00
N TYR A 152 4.67 2.93 -5.89
CA TYR A 152 4.46 1.52 -5.56
C TYR A 152 5.54 0.99 -4.62
N VAL A 153 5.19 -0.06 -3.86
CA VAL A 153 6.14 -0.84 -3.05
C VAL A 153 6.91 -1.77 -3.98
N VAL A 154 8.24 -1.73 -3.90
CA VAL A 154 9.14 -2.63 -4.62
C VAL A 154 9.25 -3.94 -3.83
N GLU A 155 8.90 -5.05 -4.47
CA GLU A 155 9.00 -6.42 -3.93
C GLU A 155 10.44 -6.95 -3.96
#